data_d77b55e0727e90cc4777d00b70f56b7f
#
_entry.id   d77b55e0727e90cc4777d00b70f56b7f
#
_cell.length_a   1.000
_cell.length_b   1.000
_cell.length_c   1.000
_cell.angle_alpha   90.00
_cell.angle_beta   90.00
_cell.angle_gamma   90.00
#
_symmetry.space_group_name_H-M   'P 1'
#
loop_
_entity.id
_entity.type
_entity.pdbx_description
1 polymer ?
#
loop_
_entity_poly.entity_id
_entity_poly.type
_entity_poly.pdbx_seq_one_letter_code
_entity_poly.pdbx_strand_id
1 'polypeptide(L)'
;MPDWTSSMQQTFEYYVVDPESWKDIKLLDTVKSCSITRDAEAETLGSASFDISESVGERYIRVYLVTIQNGIKEKYPLGTFLVQTPSSSFNGKTKDVVMDAYTPLLELKENQPPLGYTVLKNEDIMSIAYRLTRDSARAPVVETESKTKLFYDFVADPNDTWLSFLTDLIANAKYNFDLDEMGRILFSPRQDTASLQPVWTFDDGNSSILYPDMSMDHDLYGIPNVVEVIYSSGSNSYYAKVINDDPNSPTSTVSRGREIIYRVTDPDVIGDPTQNQIQEYAERLLRELSSLEYTVTYTHGYCPVRVGDCVRLNYERAGFTDIKAKVISQDISCEPGCPVTEKAVFTTKLWR
;
A
#
# COMPACT_ATOMS: atom_id res chain seq x y z
N MET A 1 14.98 16.14 15.36
CA MET A 1 14.69 15.57 14.03
C MET A 1 15.51 16.36 13.01
N PRO A 2 16.26 15.72 12.12
CA PRO A 2 17.11 16.42 11.16
C PRO A 2 16.28 17.24 10.18
N ASP A 3 16.92 18.22 9.60
CA ASP A 3 16.38 18.94 8.45
C ASP A 3 16.71 18.13 7.19
N TRP A 4 15.71 17.39 6.68
CA TRP A 4 15.85 16.51 5.51
C TRP A 4 16.14 17.27 4.20
N THR A 5 15.93 18.59 4.18
CA THR A 5 16.20 19.44 3.04
C THR A 5 17.64 19.99 3.01
N SER A 6 18.40 19.75 4.07
CA SER A 6 19.76 20.22 4.23
C SER A 6 20.77 19.07 4.17
N SER A 7 22.02 19.39 3.84
CA SER A 7 23.09 18.39 3.75
C SER A 7 23.36 17.70 5.08
N MET A 8 23.56 16.39 5.03
CA MET A 8 23.87 15.53 6.17
C MET A 8 24.76 14.37 5.74
N GLN A 9 25.48 13.77 6.66
CA GLN A 9 26.13 12.49 6.44
C GLN A 9 25.12 11.36 6.71
N GLN A 10 25.10 10.36 5.84
CA GLN A 10 24.20 9.21 5.93
C GLN A 10 25.01 7.93 5.85
N THR A 11 24.72 6.99 6.75
CA THR A 11 25.25 5.64 6.79
C THR A 11 24.17 4.66 7.18
N PHE A 12 24.38 3.36 6.99
CA PHE A 12 23.41 2.34 7.31
C PHE A 12 23.96 1.38 8.34
N GLU A 13 23.12 0.97 9.27
CA GLU A 13 23.42 -0.03 10.27
C GLU A 13 22.36 -1.15 10.20
N TYR A 14 22.83 -2.40 10.28
CA TYR A 14 22.01 -3.59 10.15
C TYR A 14 22.13 -4.42 11.42
N TYR A 15 21.02 -4.82 11.99
CA TYR A 15 21.01 -5.57 13.23
C TYR A 15 20.21 -6.85 13.09
N VAL A 16 20.76 -7.95 13.64
CA VAL A 16 19.96 -9.14 13.92
C VAL A 16 19.00 -8.82 15.05
N VAL A 17 17.74 -9.16 14.87
CA VAL A 17 16.68 -8.98 15.86
C VAL A 17 16.40 -10.31 16.55
N ASP A 18 16.28 -10.29 17.86
CA ASP A 18 15.82 -11.43 18.64
C ASP A 18 14.29 -11.60 18.46
N PRO A 19 13.82 -12.75 17.99
CA PRO A 19 12.40 -12.96 17.68
C PRO A 19 11.50 -13.01 18.93
N GLU A 20 12.06 -13.29 20.13
CA GLU A 20 11.27 -13.35 21.36
C GLU A 20 11.10 -11.95 22.01
N SER A 21 12.18 -11.18 22.07
CA SER A 21 12.15 -9.84 22.72
C SER A 21 11.97 -8.70 21.73
N TRP A 22 12.06 -8.94 20.44
CA TRP A 22 12.02 -7.98 19.32
C TRP A 22 13.09 -6.86 19.44
N LYS A 23 14.23 -7.18 20.12
CA LYS A 23 15.35 -6.26 20.33
C LYS A 23 16.51 -6.56 19.40
N ASP A 24 17.26 -5.53 19.08
CA ASP A 24 18.52 -5.65 18.34
C ASP A 24 19.56 -6.33 19.23
N ILE A 25 20.16 -7.45 18.74
CA ILE A 25 21.12 -8.26 19.53
C ILE A 25 22.53 -8.25 18.94
N LYS A 26 22.69 -8.08 17.63
CA LYS A 26 23.99 -8.13 16.96
C LYS A 26 24.03 -7.21 15.75
N LEU A 27 25.05 -6.34 15.69
CA LEU A 27 25.36 -5.57 14.49
C LEU A 27 25.93 -6.50 13.43
N LEU A 28 25.46 -6.35 12.18
CA LEU A 28 25.97 -7.03 11.01
C LEU A 28 26.83 -6.03 10.20
N ASP A 29 28.13 -6.18 10.25
CA ASP A 29 29.12 -5.40 9.52
C ASP A 29 29.48 -6.02 8.16
N THR A 30 28.88 -7.16 7.84
CA THR A 30 29.12 -7.93 6.61
C THR A 30 28.20 -7.56 5.45
N VAL A 31 27.21 -6.68 5.67
CA VAL A 31 26.30 -6.20 4.64
C VAL A 31 27.01 -5.19 3.75
N LYS A 32 27.03 -5.45 2.45
CA LYS A 32 27.65 -4.60 1.42
C LYS A 32 26.67 -3.61 0.83
N SER A 33 25.46 -4.08 0.55
CA SER A 33 24.36 -3.26 0.02
C SER A 33 23.02 -3.82 0.48
N CYS A 34 22.00 -2.95 0.48
CA CYS A 34 20.63 -3.31 0.80
C CYS A 34 19.68 -2.47 -0.04
N SER A 35 18.61 -3.09 -0.49
CA SER A 35 17.44 -2.40 -1.05
C SER A 35 16.20 -2.84 -0.32
N ILE A 36 15.25 -1.92 -0.14
CA ILE A 36 13.98 -2.17 0.55
C ILE A 36 12.86 -1.75 -0.37
N THR A 37 11.91 -2.64 -0.61
CA THR A 37 10.66 -2.33 -1.28
C THR A 37 9.53 -2.36 -0.27
N ARG A 38 8.74 -1.31 -0.20
CA ARG A 38 7.47 -1.25 0.51
C ARG A 38 6.37 -1.09 -0.52
N ASP A 39 5.33 -1.89 -0.46
CA ASP A 39 4.29 -1.90 -1.48
C ASP A 39 2.94 -2.27 -0.85
N ALA A 40 1.98 -1.35 -0.92
CA ALA A 40 0.63 -1.55 -0.39
C ALA A 40 -0.15 -2.65 -1.11
N GLU A 41 0.24 -2.98 -2.34
CA GLU A 41 -0.43 -3.99 -3.17
C GLU A 41 0.21 -5.38 -3.03
N ALA A 42 1.44 -5.45 -2.50
CA ALA A 42 2.10 -6.71 -2.23
C ALA A 42 1.46 -7.41 -1.02
N GLU A 43 1.25 -8.70 -1.12
CA GLU A 43 0.60 -9.51 -0.09
C GLU A 43 1.28 -9.37 1.29
N THR A 44 2.61 -9.34 1.31
CA THR A 44 3.42 -9.15 2.53
C THR A 44 3.82 -7.70 2.78
N LEU A 45 3.24 -6.73 2.07
CA LEU A 45 3.50 -5.29 2.17
C LEU A 45 4.95 -4.87 1.90
N GLY A 46 5.76 -5.76 1.32
CA GLY A 46 7.11 -5.44 0.90
C GLY A 46 8.13 -6.53 1.16
N SER A 47 9.38 -6.20 0.83
CA SER A 47 10.54 -7.09 0.92
C SER A 47 11.84 -6.29 1.04
N ALA A 48 12.95 -6.98 1.26
CA ALA A 48 14.28 -6.40 1.17
C ALA A 48 15.23 -7.40 0.50
N SER A 49 16.29 -6.88 -0.12
CA SER A 49 17.39 -7.69 -0.64
C SER A 49 18.71 -7.21 -0.03
N PHE A 50 19.51 -8.15 0.46
CA PHE A 50 20.80 -7.90 1.11
C PHE A 50 21.92 -8.58 0.33
N ASP A 51 22.94 -7.83 -0.07
CA ASP A 51 24.23 -8.40 -0.48
C ASP A 51 25.16 -8.46 0.72
N ILE A 52 25.58 -9.67 1.11
CA ILE A 52 26.41 -9.88 2.29
C ILE A 52 27.58 -10.82 1.99
N SER A 53 28.62 -10.71 2.81
CA SER A 53 29.80 -11.58 2.68
C SER A 53 29.58 -12.99 3.22
N GLU A 54 28.67 -13.15 4.19
CA GLU A 54 28.41 -14.41 4.89
C GLU A 54 26.91 -14.61 5.11
N SER A 55 26.42 -15.83 4.90
CA SER A 55 25.02 -16.17 5.18
C SER A 55 24.74 -16.13 6.69
N VAL A 56 23.65 -15.50 7.06
CA VAL A 56 23.20 -15.39 8.47
C VAL A 56 22.11 -16.44 8.84
N GLY A 57 21.66 -17.22 7.87
CA GLY A 57 20.51 -18.11 8.04
C GLY A 57 19.18 -17.36 8.15
N GLU A 58 18.13 -18.07 8.51
CA GLU A 58 16.80 -17.50 8.70
C GLU A 58 16.75 -16.69 10.00
N ARG A 59 16.82 -15.36 9.86
CA ARG A 59 16.82 -14.41 10.98
C ARG A 59 16.13 -13.13 10.58
N TYR A 60 15.61 -12.41 11.56
CA TYR A 60 15.16 -11.04 11.36
C TYR A 60 16.34 -10.09 11.32
N ILE A 61 16.35 -9.24 10.28
CA ILE A 61 17.31 -8.15 10.12
C ILE A 61 16.54 -6.83 10.14
N ARG A 62 16.97 -5.92 11.03
CA ARG A 62 16.46 -4.55 11.06
C ARG A 62 17.47 -3.60 10.45
N VAL A 63 16.99 -2.75 9.56
CA VAL A 63 17.77 -1.77 8.82
C VAL A 63 17.55 -0.39 9.42
N TYR A 64 18.64 0.34 9.63
CA TYR A 64 18.60 1.72 10.10
C TYR A 64 19.36 2.65 9.15
N LEU A 65 18.76 3.80 8.88
CA LEU A 65 19.44 4.97 8.38
C LEU A 65 20.02 5.75 9.57
N VAL A 66 21.32 5.99 9.52
CA VAL A 66 22.01 6.80 10.53
C VAL A 66 22.43 8.12 9.90
N THR A 67 21.96 9.22 10.48
CA THR A 67 22.25 10.56 10.00
C THR A 67 23.16 11.28 10.98
N ILE A 68 24.08 12.09 10.45
CA ILE A 68 24.86 13.04 11.25
C ILE A 68 24.68 14.42 10.62
N GLN A 69 24.05 15.32 11.37
CA GLN A 69 23.79 16.69 10.96
C GLN A 69 24.13 17.64 12.12
N ASN A 70 24.93 18.67 11.87
CA ASN A 70 25.39 19.61 12.88
C ASN A 70 26.03 18.94 14.12
N GLY A 71 26.73 17.80 13.91
CA GLY A 71 27.35 17.02 14.98
C GLY A 71 26.39 16.14 15.78
N ILE A 72 25.10 16.14 15.48
CA ILE A 72 24.10 15.30 16.14
C ILE A 72 23.92 14.01 15.31
N LYS A 73 24.15 12.85 15.96
CA LYS A 73 23.88 11.53 15.38
C LYS A 73 22.49 11.08 15.75
N GLU A 74 21.66 10.78 14.77
CA GLU A 74 20.32 10.20 14.93
C GLU A 74 20.18 8.92 14.11
N LYS A 75 19.26 8.05 14.51
CA LYS A 75 19.06 6.73 13.92
C LYS A 75 17.58 6.49 13.64
N TYR A 76 17.25 6.18 12.39
CA TYR A 76 15.90 5.98 11.92
C TYR A 76 15.73 4.55 11.39
N PRO A 77 14.79 3.76 11.90
CA PRO A 77 14.50 2.44 11.35
C PRO A 77 13.89 2.58 9.96
N LEU A 78 14.32 1.72 9.04
CA LEU A 78 13.76 1.63 7.69
C LEU A 78 12.89 0.41 7.48
N GLY A 79 13.04 -0.63 8.30
CA GLY A 79 12.26 -1.85 8.22
C GLY A 79 12.91 -2.99 8.97
N THR A 80 12.12 -4.03 9.22
CA THR A 80 12.55 -5.30 9.81
C THR A 80 12.07 -6.44 8.93
N PHE A 81 12.99 -7.32 8.50
CA PHE A 81 12.73 -8.32 7.48
C PHE A 81 13.25 -9.69 7.91
N LEU A 82 12.50 -10.74 7.62
CA LEU A 82 12.88 -12.14 7.82
C LEU A 82 13.61 -12.64 6.58
N VAL A 83 14.87 -13.02 6.74
CA VAL A 83 15.68 -13.57 5.67
C VAL A 83 15.22 -14.97 5.31
N GLN A 84 15.02 -15.23 4.01
CA GLN A 84 14.51 -16.53 3.53
C GLN A 84 15.44 -17.18 2.51
N THR A 85 15.69 -16.53 1.39
CA THR A 85 16.29 -17.21 0.23
C THR A 85 17.73 -16.72 -0.01
N PRO A 86 18.75 -17.44 0.47
CA PRO A 86 20.13 -17.13 0.13
C PRO A 86 20.47 -17.67 -1.26
N SER A 87 20.94 -16.80 -2.14
CA SER A 87 21.59 -17.14 -3.39
C SER A 87 23.08 -16.88 -3.26
N SER A 88 23.96 -17.79 -3.65
CA SER A 88 25.39 -17.59 -3.56
C SER A 88 26.08 -17.81 -4.89
N SER A 89 26.99 -16.91 -5.23
CA SER A 89 27.88 -17.00 -6.38
C SER A 89 29.35 -16.95 -5.94
N PHE A 90 30.22 -17.63 -6.69
CA PHE A 90 31.65 -17.63 -6.45
C PHE A 90 32.39 -17.33 -7.76
N ASN A 91 33.16 -16.27 -7.76
CA ASN A 91 33.89 -15.81 -8.95
C ASN A 91 35.35 -16.27 -9.02
N GLY A 92 35.73 -17.27 -8.22
CA GLY A 92 37.10 -17.79 -8.12
C GLY A 92 37.95 -17.11 -7.05
N LYS A 93 37.47 -16.00 -6.44
CA LYS A 93 38.18 -15.26 -5.38
C LYS A 93 37.26 -14.90 -4.22
N THR A 94 36.05 -14.41 -4.51
CA THR A 94 35.08 -13.96 -3.50
C THR A 94 33.79 -14.75 -3.63
N LYS A 95 33.16 -14.97 -2.52
CA LYS A 95 31.78 -15.49 -2.44
C LYS A 95 30.88 -14.30 -2.16
N ASP A 96 29.92 -14.08 -3.06
CA ASP A 96 28.87 -13.10 -2.88
C ASP A 96 27.58 -13.85 -2.55
N VAL A 97 26.85 -13.38 -1.54
CA VAL A 97 25.59 -13.97 -1.09
C VAL A 97 24.52 -12.87 -1.14
N VAL A 98 23.55 -13.07 -2.00
CA VAL A 98 22.34 -12.22 -2.04
C VAL A 98 21.24 -12.95 -1.31
N MET A 99 20.57 -12.27 -0.41
CA MET A 99 19.47 -12.82 0.40
C MET A 99 18.24 -11.98 0.22
N ASP A 100 17.17 -12.64 -0.22
CA ASP A 100 15.85 -12.03 -0.20
C ASP A 100 15.23 -12.20 1.20
N ALA A 101 14.57 -11.17 1.65
CA ALA A 101 13.93 -11.10 2.95
C ALA A 101 12.55 -10.46 2.82
N TYR A 102 11.63 -10.90 3.63
CA TYR A 102 10.24 -10.48 3.59
C TYR A 102 9.84 -9.85 4.93
N THR A 103 8.78 -9.11 4.91
CA THR A 103 8.23 -8.51 6.14
C THR A 103 7.78 -9.61 7.12
N PRO A 104 7.52 -9.28 8.39
CA PRO A 104 7.01 -10.24 9.37
C PRO A 104 5.67 -10.89 9.01
N LEU A 105 4.91 -10.33 8.06
CA LEU A 105 3.68 -10.94 7.56
C LEU A 105 3.90 -12.26 6.82
N LEU A 106 5.16 -12.57 6.44
CA LEU A 106 5.50 -13.85 5.82
C LEU A 106 5.10 -15.02 6.72
N GLU A 107 5.26 -14.92 8.02
CA GLU A 107 4.88 -16.00 8.95
C GLU A 107 3.39 -16.32 8.93
N LEU A 108 2.55 -15.31 8.72
CA LEU A 108 1.10 -15.49 8.54
C LEU A 108 0.77 -16.11 7.17
N LYS A 109 1.60 -15.81 6.15
CA LYS A 109 1.46 -16.36 4.80
C LYS A 109 1.86 -17.84 4.72
N GLU A 110 2.86 -18.25 5.48
CA GLU A 110 3.38 -19.63 5.47
C GLU A 110 2.55 -20.58 6.35
N ASN A 111 1.68 -20.06 7.20
CA ASN A 111 0.88 -20.85 8.13
C ASN A 111 -0.61 -20.81 7.73
N GLN A 112 -1.33 -21.89 8.03
CA GLN A 112 -2.73 -22.08 7.64
C GLN A 112 -3.64 -22.23 8.86
N PRO A 113 -4.87 -21.70 8.82
CA PRO A 113 -5.87 -22.03 9.82
C PRO A 113 -6.25 -23.51 9.75
N PRO A 114 -6.69 -24.10 10.88
CA PRO A 114 -7.24 -25.46 10.86
C PRO A 114 -8.44 -25.55 9.90
N LEU A 115 -8.60 -26.70 9.24
CA LEU A 115 -9.74 -26.94 8.35
C LEU A 115 -11.07 -26.69 9.07
N GLY A 116 -11.93 -25.88 8.45
CA GLY A 116 -13.22 -25.51 9.02
C GLY A 116 -13.13 -24.51 10.17
N TYR A 117 -12.02 -23.80 10.30
CA TYR A 117 -11.89 -22.73 11.27
C TYR A 117 -12.95 -21.67 11.03
N THR A 118 -13.68 -21.31 12.09
CA THR A 118 -14.83 -20.41 11.99
C THR A 118 -14.79 -19.38 13.10
N VAL A 119 -14.95 -18.11 12.72
CA VAL A 119 -15.25 -17.01 13.65
C VAL A 119 -16.74 -16.78 13.64
N LEU A 120 -17.37 -16.81 14.80
CA LEU A 120 -18.83 -16.75 14.90
C LEU A 120 -19.35 -15.31 14.73
N LYS A 121 -20.57 -15.19 14.25
CA LYS A 121 -21.27 -13.90 14.16
C LYS A 121 -21.34 -13.22 15.54
N ASN A 122 -21.44 -11.89 15.55
CA ASN A 122 -21.45 -11.01 16.72
C ASN A 122 -20.12 -10.96 17.50
N GLU A 123 -19.09 -11.66 17.08
CA GLU A 123 -17.75 -11.49 17.65
C GLU A 123 -17.13 -10.18 17.16
N ASP A 124 -16.26 -9.59 18.00
CA ASP A 124 -15.54 -8.36 17.66
C ASP A 124 -14.39 -8.68 16.71
N ILE A 125 -14.45 -8.12 15.50
CA ILE A 125 -13.52 -8.43 14.41
C ILE A 125 -12.07 -8.11 14.81
N MET A 126 -11.83 -6.91 15.34
CA MET A 126 -10.47 -6.45 15.58
C MET A 126 -9.81 -7.15 16.78
N SER A 127 -10.59 -7.45 17.81
CA SER A 127 -10.11 -8.23 18.96
C SER A 127 -9.69 -9.64 18.56
N ILE A 128 -10.44 -10.29 17.65
CA ILE A 128 -10.09 -11.59 17.12
C ILE A 128 -8.88 -11.51 16.21
N ALA A 129 -8.86 -10.55 15.29
CA ALA A 129 -7.72 -10.34 14.39
C ALA A 129 -6.43 -10.11 15.19
N TYR A 130 -6.45 -9.25 16.20
CA TYR A 130 -5.32 -9.03 17.10
C TYR A 130 -4.82 -10.33 17.74
N ARG A 131 -5.74 -11.10 18.36
CA ARG A 131 -5.40 -12.35 19.03
C ARG A 131 -4.78 -13.37 18.07
N LEU A 132 -5.43 -13.61 16.92
CA LEU A 132 -4.97 -14.60 15.94
C LEU A 132 -3.62 -14.21 15.31
N THR A 133 -3.45 -12.93 15.00
CA THR A 133 -2.17 -12.42 14.47
C THR A 133 -1.04 -12.61 15.48
N ARG A 134 -1.28 -12.23 16.75
CA ARG A 134 -0.31 -12.39 17.83
C ARG A 134 0.05 -13.86 18.09
N ASP A 135 -0.91 -14.77 17.98
CA ASP A 135 -0.69 -16.20 18.25
C ASP A 135 -0.02 -16.92 17.04
N SER A 136 0.00 -16.28 15.86
CA SER A 136 0.52 -16.86 14.61
C SER A 136 1.79 -16.18 14.08
N ALA A 137 2.19 -15.04 14.60
CA ALA A 137 3.41 -14.31 14.22
C ALA A 137 4.28 -13.98 15.44
N ARG A 138 5.60 -13.98 15.25
CA ARG A 138 6.58 -13.60 16.30
C ARG A 138 6.68 -12.09 16.47
N ALA A 139 6.39 -11.34 15.41
CA ALA A 139 6.42 -9.89 15.46
C ALA A 139 5.37 -9.33 16.44
N PRO A 140 5.70 -8.27 17.20
CA PRO A 140 4.73 -7.62 18.06
C PRO A 140 3.56 -7.06 17.26
N VAL A 141 2.35 -7.25 17.75
CA VAL A 141 1.12 -6.76 17.16
C VAL A 141 0.58 -5.62 18.01
N VAL A 142 0.20 -4.52 17.38
CA VAL A 142 -0.41 -3.38 18.06
C VAL A 142 -1.93 -3.55 18.05
N GLU A 143 -2.51 -3.57 19.24
CA GLU A 143 -3.96 -3.68 19.40
C GLU A 143 -4.65 -2.43 18.87
N THR A 144 -5.73 -2.66 18.11
CA THR A 144 -6.56 -1.59 17.57
C THR A 144 -8.01 -1.85 17.97
N GLU A 145 -8.58 -0.91 18.69
CA GLU A 145 -9.98 -1.00 19.13
C GLU A 145 -10.94 -0.65 17.98
N SER A 146 -11.96 -1.48 17.82
CA SER A 146 -13.10 -1.22 16.96
C SER A 146 -14.34 -1.81 17.58
N LYS A 147 -15.50 -1.23 17.28
CA LYS A 147 -16.80 -1.73 17.74
C LYS A 147 -17.51 -2.57 16.66
N THR A 148 -16.84 -2.83 15.55
CA THR A 148 -17.41 -3.56 14.42
C THR A 148 -17.46 -5.06 14.72
N LYS A 149 -18.64 -5.63 14.63
CA LYS A 149 -18.89 -7.05 14.86
C LYS A 149 -19.18 -7.76 13.56
N LEU A 150 -18.86 -9.05 13.50
CA LEU A 150 -19.23 -9.91 12.39
C LEU A 150 -20.76 -10.01 12.26
N PHE A 151 -21.23 -9.86 11.03
CA PHE A 151 -22.65 -9.95 10.71
C PHE A 151 -23.11 -11.40 10.48
N TYR A 152 -22.20 -12.24 9.94
CA TYR A 152 -22.37 -13.67 9.71
C TYR A 152 -21.17 -14.43 10.26
N ASP A 153 -21.30 -15.77 10.36
CA ASP A 153 -20.17 -16.63 10.64
C ASP A 153 -19.14 -16.50 9.50
N PHE A 154 -17.87 -16.37 9.85
CA PHE A 154 -16.78 -16.22 8.90
C PHE A 154 -15.91 -17.47 8.94
N VAL A 155 -15.92 -18.23 7.84
CA VAL A 155 -15.30 -19.56 7.73
C VAL A 155 -14.07 -19.45 6.85
N ALA A 156 -12.95 -20.06 7.29
CA ALA A 156 -11.75 -20.15 6.49
C ALA A 156 -11.93 -21.10 5.30
N ASP A 157 -11.48 -20.68 4.13
CA ASP A 157 -11.41 -21.54 2.96
C ASP A 157 -10.31 -22.59 3.11
N PRO A 158 -10.43 -23.79 2.51
CA PRO A 158 -9.45 -24.88 2.67
C PRO A 158 -8.02 -24.52 2.27
N ASN A 159 -7.84 -23.53 1.41
CA ASN A 159 -6.53 -23.08 0.94
C ASN A 159 -6.09 -21.75 1.56
N ASP A 160 -6.84 -21.22 2.52
CA ASP A 160 -6.45 -19.98 3.18
C ASP A 160 -5.16 -20.15 3.97
N THR A 161 -4.36 -19.10 3.91
CA THR A 161 -3.30 -18.86 4.89
C THR A 161 -3.87 -18.00 6.02
N TRP A 162 -3.18 -17.90 7.16
CA TRP A 162 -3.58 -16.94 8.18
C TRP A 162 -3.58 -15.50 7.65
N LEU A 163 -2.67 -15.19 6.71
CA LEU A 163 -2.62 -13.85 6.11
C LEU A 163 -3.87 -13.55 5.27
N SER A 164 -4.26 -14.45 4.35
CA SER A 164 -5.46 -14.26 3.51
C SER A 164 -6.72 -14.19 4.36
N PHE A 165 -6.91 -15.17 5.25
CA PHE A 165 -8.07 -15.23 6.15
C PHE A 165 -8.22 -13.96 7.00
N LEU A 166 -7.12 -13.49 7.62
CA LEU A 166 -7.15 -12.30 8.47
C LEU A 166 -7.33 -11.03 7.65
N THR A 167 -6.76 -10.96 6.44
CA THR A 167 -6.97 -9.82 5.52
C THR A 167 -8.45 -9.66 5.18
N ASP A 168 -9.13 -10.75 4.85
CA ASP A 168 -10.56 -10.74 4.54
C ASP A 168 -11.41 -10.48 5.80
N LEU A 169 -11.00 -11.02 6.94
CA LEU A 169 -11.67 -10.76 8.21
C LEU A 169 -11.66 -9.27 8.58
N ILE A 170 -10.47 -8.62 8.57
CA ILE A 170 -10.35 -7.20 8.93
C ILE A 170 -10.94 -6.26 7.88
N ALA A 171 -11.02 -6.70 6.61
CA ALA A 171 -11.70 -5.95 5.56
C ALA A 171 -13.18 -5.71 5.86
N ASN A 172 -13.87 -6.63 6.58
CA ASN A 172 -15.23 -6.44 7.05
C ASN A 172 -15.35 -5.27 8.06
N ALA A 173 -14.29 -4.95 8.77
CA ALA A 173 -14.21 -3.78 9.64
C ALA A 173 -13.64 -2.53 8.95
N LYS A 174 -13.34 -2.61 7.64
CA LYS A 174 -12.69 -1.55 6.84
C LYS A 174 -11.26 -1.22 7.31
N TYR A 175 -10.51 -2.24 7.72
CA TYR A 175 -9.11 -2.15 8.06
C TYR A 175 -8.26 -2.94 7.06
N ASN A 176 -6.97 -2.60 7.00
CA ASN A 176 -5.93 -3.35 6.31
C ASN A 176 -4.79 -3.63 7.28
N PHE A 177 -3.97 -4.64 6.98
CA PHE A 177 -2.67 -4.77 7.61
C PHE A 177 -1.77 -3.58 7.25
N ASP A 178 -0.92 -3.23 8.20
CA ASP A 178 0.13 -2.23 8.04
C ASP A 178 1.34 -2.67 8.90
N LEU A 179 2.50 -2.08 8.65
CA LEU A 179 3.74 -2.37 9.36
C LEU A 179 4.43 -1.06 9.71
N ASP A 180 4.94 -0.94 10.91
CA ASP A 180 5.89 0.13 11.20
C ASP A 180 7.32 -0.27 10.85
N GLU A 181 8.23 0.69 10.87
CA GLU A 181 9.63 0.50 10.52
C GLU A 181 10.38 -0.41 11.52
N MET A 182 9.83 -0.57 12.72
CA MET A 182 10.35 -1.53 13.70
C MET A 182 9.85 -2.97 13.43
N GLY A 183 9.01 -3.16 12.41
CA GLY A 183 8.42 -4.44 12.01
C GLY A 183 7.29 -4.89 12.93
N ARG A 184 6.64 -3.97 13.65
CA ARG A 184 5.41 -4.29 14.39
C ARG A 184 4.24 -4.34 13.43
N ILE A 185 3.36 -5.30 13.62
CA ILE A 185 2.14 -5.46 12.82
C ILE A 185 1.06 -4.52 13.37
N LEU A 186 0.51 -3.72 12.48
CA LEU A 186 -0.53 -2.73 12.75
C LEU A 186 -1.80 -3.06 11.96
N PHE A 187 -2.92 -2.49 12.39
CA PHE A 187 -4.16 -2.47 11.66
C PHE A 187 -4.56 -1.03 11.38
N SER A 188 -4.49 -0.62 10.12
CA SER A 188 -4.79 0.75 9.69
C SER A 188 -6.16 0.85 9.03
N PRO A 189 -7.01 1.84 9.39
CA PRO A 189 -8.31 2.01 8.76
C PRO A 189 -8.14 2.43 7.29
N ARG A 190 -9.03 1.94 6.43
CA ARG A 190 -9.10 2.39 5.04
C ARG A 190 -9.54 3.84 5.00
N GLN A 191 -8.71 4.69 4.41
CA GLN A 191 -8.98 6.13 4.31
C GLN A 191 -9.01 6.56 2.84
N ASP A 192 -9.94 7.45 2.53
CA ASP A 192 -9.99 8.11 1.21
C ASP A 192 -8.87 9.16 1.13
N THR A 193 -8.12 9.15 0.03
CA THR A 193 -7.05 10.10 -0.27
C THR A 193 -7.52 11.56 -0.15
N ALA A 194 -8.77 11.84 -0.52
CA ALA A 194 -9.33 13.19 -0.43
C ALA A 194 -9.39 13.71 1.03
N SER A 195 -9.56 12.83 2.01
CA SER A 195 -9.64 13.18 3.44
C SER A 195 -8.28 13.33 4.11
N LEU A 196 -7.22 12.79 3.51
CA LEU A 196 -5.87 12.82 4.06
C LEU A 196 -5.26 14.21 3.97
N GLN A 197 -4.44 14.57 4.96
CA GLN A 197 -3.60 15.77 4.90
C GLN A 197 -2.21 15.37 4.41
N PRO A 198 -1.59 16.19 3.52
CA PRO A 198 -0.23 15.92 3.07
C PRO A 198 0.76 15.98 4.22
N VAL A 199 1.56 14.92 4.38
CA VAL A 199 2.66 14.85 5.37
C VAL A 199 3.93 15.52 4.85
N TRP A 200 4.07 15.59 3.51
CA TRP A 200 5.21 16.20 2.82
C TRP A 200 4.76 16.91 1.54
N THR A 201 5.51 17.95 1.16
CA THR A 201 5.33 18.62 -0.13
C THR A 201 6.61 18.49 -0.94
N PHE A 202 6.51 17.87 -2.10
CA PHE A 202 7.58 17.81 -3.08
C PHE A 202 7.38 18.94 -4.09
N ASP A 203 8.36 19.81 -4.21
CA ASP A 203 8.34 20.97 -5.08
C ASP A 203 9.61 21.08 -5.92
N ASP A 204 9.71 22.10 -6.77
CA ASP A 204 10.89 22.41 -7.60
C ASP A 204 11.69 23.62 -7.08
N GLY A 205 11.55 23.92 -5.79
CA GLY A 205 12.29 25.00 -5.12
C GLY A 205 13.76 24.66 -4.89
N ASN A 206 14.53 25.66 -4.43
CA ASN A 206 15.98 25.52 -4.24
C ASN A 206 16.38 24.55 -3.10
N SER A 207 15.47 24.25 -2.19
CA SER A 207 15.65 23.29 -1.09
C SER A 207 14.92 21.96 -1.33
N SER A 208 14.50 21.74 -2.58
CA SER A 208 13.85 20.49 -2.95
C SER A 208 14.79 19.31 -2.80
N ILE A 209 14.27 18.20 -2.27
CA ILE A 209 14.95 16.90 -2.25
C ILE A 209 14.51 16.02 -3.42
N LEU A 210 13.61 16.51 -4.28
CA LEU A 210 13.08 15.82 -5.44
C LEU A 210 14.14 15.77 -6.54
N TYR A 211 14.31 14.61 -7.15
CA TYR A 211 15.15 14.43 -8.34
C TYR A 211 14.37 14.90 -9.58
N PRO A 212 15.04 15.33 -10.65
CA PRO A 212 14.38 15.95 -11.77
C PRO A 212 13.50 15.01 -12.61
N ASP A 213 13.80 13.72 -12.60
CA ASP A 213 13.09 12.74 -13.41
C ASP A 213 11.79 12.31 -12.73
N MET A 214 10.70 12.41 -13.50
CA MET A 214 9.37 12.05 -13.06
C MET A 214 8.60 11.46 -14.25
N SER A 215 7.84 10.40 -14.00
CA SER A 215 6.91 9.84 -14.99
C SER A 215 5.49 9.82 -14.45
N MET A 216 4.54 9.90 -15.37
CA MET A 216 3.11 9.80 -15.03
C MET A 216 2.46 8.83 -16.00
N ASP A 217 1.85 7.81 -15.45
CA ASP A 217 1.10 6.81 -16.18
C ASP A 217 -0.39 6.93 -15.85
N HIS A 218 -1.23 6.65 -16.82
CA HIS A 218 -2.67 6.53 -16.62
C HIS A 218 -3.24 5.52 -17.62
N ASP A 219 -4.23 4.77 -17.20
CA ASP A 219 -4.88 3.80 -18.05
C ASP A 219 -6.31 4.24 -18.38
N LEU A 220 -6.57 4.44 -19.66
CA LEU A 220 -7.90 4.74 -20.20
C LEU A 220 -8.67 3.47 -20.58
N TYR A 221 -8.03 2.30 -20.48
CA TYR A 221 -8.66 1.05 -20.84
C TYR A 221 -9.80 0.71 -19.87
N GLY A 222 -10.91 0.25 -20.41
CA GLY A 222 -12.03 -0.21 -19.57
C GLY A 222 -12.86 0.88 -18.90
N ILE A 223 -12.45 2.15 -18.92
CA ILE A 223 -13.27 3.24 -18.35
C ILE A 223 -14.53 3.43 -19.20
N PRO A 224 -15.73 3.19 -18.65
CA PRO A 224 -16.96 3.32 -19.40
C PRO A 224 -17.32 4.80 -19.59
N ASN A 225 -18.02 5.07 -20.69
CA ASN A 225 -18.65 6.37 -20.93
C ASN A 225 -20.17 6.26 -21.06
N VAL A 226 -20.69 5.05 -20.95
CA VAL A 226 -22.12 4.76 -20.90
C VAL A 226 -22.37 3.78 -19.76
N VAL A 227 -23.35 4.09 -18.92
CA VAL A 227 -23.87 3.15 -17.93
C VAL A 227 -25.31 2.83 -18.25
N GLU A 228 -25.62 1.55 -18.31
CA GLU A 228 -26.98 1.03 -18.45
C GLU A 228 -27.35 0.24 -17.20
N VAL A 229 -28.46 0.59 -16.59
CA VAL A 229 -29.00 -0.10 -15.43
C VAL A 229 -30.35 -0.69 -15.78
N ILE A 230 -30.50 -1.97 -15.54
CA ILE A 230 -31.75 -2.72 -15.73
C ILE A 230 -32.15 -3.27 -14.36
N TYR A 231 -33.28 -2.84 -13.87
CA TYR A 231 -33.87 -3.37 -12.65
C TYR A 231 -35.12 -4.14 -13.01
N SER A 232 -35.26 -5.35 -12.48
CA SER A 232 -36.47 -6.15 -12.66
C SER A 232 -36.79 -6.90 -11.36
N SER A 233 -37.98 -6.62 -10.79
CA SER A 233 -38.48 -7.31 -9.60
C SER A 233 -39.99 -7.49 -9.72
N GLY A 234 -40.41 -8.73 -9.80
CA GLY A 234 -41.82 -9.06 -9.93
C GLY A 234 -42.47 -8.46 -11.18
N SER A 235 -43.42 -7.52 -11.01
CA SER A 235 -44.11 -6.82 -12.11
C SER A 235 -43.43 -5.51 -12.54
N ASN A 236 -42.45 -5.06 -11.79
CA ASN A 236 -41.80 -3.77 -12.02
C ASN A 236 -40.50 -3.98 -12.79
N SER A 237 -40.30 -3.24 -13.89
CA SER A 237 -39.07 -3.21 -14.64
C SER A 237 -38.73 -1.76 -14.99
N TYR A 238 -37.51 -1.36 -14.67
CA TYR A 238 -36.99 -0.03 -14.93
C TYR A 238 -35.69 -0.11 -15.71
N TYR A 239 -35.48 0.86 -16.61
CA TYR A 239 -34.26 0.99 -17.39
C TYR A 239 -33.75 2.42 -17.32
N ALA A 240 -32.46 2.58 -17.08
CA ALA A 240 -31.77 3.86 -17.16
C ALA A 240 -30.53 3.73 -18.03
N LYS A 241 -30.29 4.71 -18.91
CA LYS A 241 -29.07 4.87 -19.67
C LYS A 241 -28.52 6.28 -19.43
N VAL A 242 -27.26 6.35 -18.98
CA VAL A 242 -26.54 7.61 -18.76
C VAL A 242 -25.29 7.61 -19.60
N ILE A 243 -25.02 8.73 -20.27
CA ILE A 243 -23.94 8.88 -21.23
C ILE A 243 -23.08 10.08 -20.81
N ASN A 244 -21.75 9.87 -20.79
CA ASN A 244 -20.79 10.96 -20.74
C ASN A 244 -20.54 11.46 -22.17
N ASP A 245 -21.14 12.54 -22.55
CA ASP A 245 -21.01 13.22 -23.85
C ASP A 245 -20.26 14.56 -23.77
N ASP A 246 -19.66 14.90 -22.62
CA ASP A 246 -18.90 16.10 -22.42
C ASP A 246 -17.66 16.14 -23.34
N PRO A 247 -17.56 17.10 -24.30
CA PRO A 247 -16.42 17.19 -25.20
C PRO A 247 -15.10 17.51 -24.48
N ASN A 248 -15.15 18.03 -23.26
CA ASN A 248 -13.96 18.31 -22.44
C ASN A 248 -13.50 17.08 -21.67
N SER A 249 -14.31 16.03 -21.57
CA SER A 249 -13.91 14.77 -20.94
C SER A 249 -13.14 13.88 -21.94
N PRO A 250 -11.90 13.48 -21.67
CA PRO A 250 -11.11 12.63 -22.55
C PRO A 250 -11.70 11.21 -22.72
N THR A 251 -12.61 10.82 -21.84
CA THR A 251 -13.27 9.49 -21.87
C THR A 251 -14.68 9.54 -22.44
N SER A 252 -15.21 10.72 -22.82
CA SER A 252 -16.55 10.85 -23.35
C SER A 252 -16.77 10.10 -24.66
N THR A 253 -18.03 9.87 -25.01
CA THR A 253 -18.42 9.29 -26.31
C THR A 253 -17.99 10.21 -27.46
N VAL A 254 -17.98 11.53 -27.27
CA VAL A 254 -17.53 12.52 -28.24
C VAL A 254 -16.02 12.41 -28.48
N SER A 255 -15.22 12.42 -27.42
CA SER A 255 -13.76 12.37 -27.51
C SER A 255 -13.25 11.02 -28.03
N ARG A 256 -13.89 9.92 -27.65
CA ARG A 256 -13.50 8.57 -28.07
C ARG A 256 -14.13 8.11 -29.38
N GLY A 257 -15.20 8.76 -29.85
CA GLY A 257 -15.95 8.38 -31.03
C GLY A 257 -16.65 7.02 -30.93
N ARG A 258 -16.83 6.49 -29.71
CA ARG A 258 -17.47 5.18 -29.44
C ARG A 258 -18.06 5.10 -28.06
N GLU A 259 -19.09 4.27 -27.90
CA GLU A 259 -19.64 3.89 -26.59
C GLU A 259 -18.83 2.74 -25.97
N ILE A 260 -18.50 2.86 -24.69
CA ILE A 260 -17.98 1.81 -23.83
C ILE A 260 -19.00 1.64 -22.73
N ILE A 261 -19.78 0.56 -22.82
CA ILE A 261 -20.97 0.37 -21.99
C ILE A 261 -20.63 -0.49 -20.78
N TYR A 262 -20.95 0.01 -19.60
CA TYR A 262 -21.02 -0.78 -18.38
C TYR A 262 -22.49 -1.05 -18.05
N ARG A 263 -22.87 -2.33 -17.99
CA ARG A 263 -24.26 -2.73 -17.77
C ARG A 263 -24.42 -3.41 -16.42
N VAL A 264 -25.41 -2.96 -15.65
CA VAL A 264 -25.83 -3.53 -14.37
C VAL A 264 -27.22 -4.09 -14.53
N THR A 265 -27.39 -5.40 -14.29
CA THR A 265 -28.68 -6.10 -14.38
C THR A 265 -29.31 -6.42 -13.03
N ASP A 266 -28.55 -6.22 -11.96
CA ASP A 266 -29.01 -6.42 -10.58
C ASP A 266 -28.40 -5.31 -9.72
N PRO A 267 -28.98 -4.08 -9.79
CA PRO A 267 -28.46 -2.95 -9.00
C PRO A 267 -28.74 -3.15 -7.52
N ASP A 268 -27.75 -2.82 -6.69
CA ASP A 268 -27.88 -2.82 -5.22
C ASP A 268 -28.72 -1.61 -4.76
N VAL A 269 -30.03 -1.78 -4.85
CA VAL A 269 -31.04 -0.78 -4.45
C VAL A 269 -31.96 -1.39 -3.42
N ILE A 270 -32.14 -0.69 -2.30
CA ILE A 270 -32.95 -1.16 -1.18
C ILE A 270 -34.46 -0.94 -1.47
N GLY A 271 -35.24 -1.99 -1.39
CA GLY A 271 -36.72 -1.96 -1.52
C GLY A 271 -37.20 -1.93 -2.96
N ASP A 272 -38.39 -1.39 -3.19
CA ASP A 272 -38.98 -1.19 -4.52
C ASP A 272 -38.63 0.21 -5.03
N PRO A 273 -37.60 0.33 -5.89
CA PRO A 273 -37.14 1.63 -6.39
C PRO A 273 -38.16 2.23 -7.38
N THR A 274 -38.11 3.53 -7.52
CA THR A 274 -38.77 4.26 -8.61
C THR A 274 -37.83 4.42 -9.82
N GLN A 275 -38.39 4.76 -10.98
CA GLN A 275 -37.59 5.07 -12.19
C GLN A 275 -36.53 6.16 -11.91
N ASN A 276 -36.85 7.20 -11.12
CA ASN A 276 -35.90 8.25 -10.78
C ASN A 276 -34.73 7.75 -9.92
N GLN A 277 -35.00 6.85 -8.97
CA GLN A 277 -33.92 6.27 -8.16
C GLN A 277 -32.98 5.39 -8.98
N ILE A 278 -33.50 4.68 -9.98
CA ILE A 278 -32.64 3.92 -10.92
C ILE A 278 -31.83 4.86 -11.82
N GLN A 279 -32.41 5.99 -12.23
CA GLN A 279 -31.69 7.02 -12.98
C GLN A 279 -30.56 7.65 -12.15
N GLU A 280 -30.84 8.06 -10.91
CA GLU A 280 -29.86 8.61 -9.98
C GLU A 280 -28.74 7.61 -9.64
N TYR A 281 -29.10 6.32 -9.51
CA TYR A 281 -28.11 5.25 -9.34
C TYR A 281 -27.17 5.16 -10.53
N ALA A 282 -27.71 5.17 -11.77
CA ALA A 282 -26.91 5.11 -12.99
C ALA A 282 -25.99 6.33 -13.14
N GLU A 283 -26.46 7.53 -12.80
CA GLU A 283 -25.65 8.76 -12.81
C GLU A 283 -24.52 8.73 -11.78
N ARG A 284 -24.82 8.29 -10.56
CA ARG A 284 -23.80 8.11 -9.54
C ARG A 284 -22.73 7.09 -9.98
N LEU A 285 -23.19 5.95 -10.51
CA LEU A 285 -22.29 4.90 -10.97
C LEU A 285 -21.39 5.37 -12.13
N LEU A 286 -21.95 6.11 -13.11
CA LEU A 286 -21.12 6.68 -14.19
C LEU A 286 -20.09 7.67 -13.63
N ARG A 287 -20.44 8.51 -12.65
CA ARG A 287 -19.48 9.44 -12.01
C ARG A 287 -18.35 8.70 -11.29
N GLU A 288 -18.67 7.61 -10.61
CA GLU A 288 -17.68 6.76 -9.91
C GLU A 288 -16.76 6.06 -10.91
N LEU A 289 -17.31 5.45 -11.95
CA LEU A 289 -16.56 4.72 -12.96
C LEU A 289 -15.82 5.62 -13.96
N SER A 290 -16.23 6.88 -14.11
CA SER A 290 -15.54 7.87 -14.97
C SER A 290 -14.39 8.58 -14.27
N SER A 291 -13.90 8.07 -13.15
CA SER A 291 -12.68 8.56 -12.53
C SER A 291 -11.46 7.94 -13.19
N LEU A 292 -10.45 8.76 -13.43
CA LEU A 292 -9.15 8.31 -13.95
C LEU A 292 -8.13 8.36 -12.83
N GLU A 293 -7.52 7.22 -12.57
CA GLU A 293 -6.40 7.13 -11.67
C GLU A 293 -5.09 7.38 -12.43
N TYR A 294 -4.29 8.24 -11.88
CA TYR A 294 -2.94 8.55 -12.35
C TYR A 294 -1.94 7.99 -11.36
N THR A 295 -0.95 7.28 -11.88
CA THR A 295 0.23 6.85 -11.12
C THR A 295 1.40 7.74 -11.47
N VAL A 296 1.97 8.40 -10.49
CA VAL A 296 3.19 9.22 -10.64
C VAL A 296 4.33 8.48 -9.99
N THR A 297 5.43 8.31 -10.75
CA THR A 297 6.68 7.74 -10.24
C THR A 297 7.74 8.85 -10.20
N TYR A 298 8.37 9.04 -9.05
CA TYR A 298 9.40 10.05 -8.82
C TYR A 298 10.42 9.56 -7.81
N THR A 299 11.60 10.16 -7.82
CA THR A 299 12.69 9.82 -6.89
C THR A 299 13.07 11.05 -6.07
N HIS A 300 13.37 10.85 -4.80
CA HIS A 300 13.79 11.92 -3.88
C HIS A 300 14.83 11.40 -2.86
N GLY A 301 15.55 12.30 -2.19
CA GLY A 301 16.32 11.96 -1.00
C GLY A 301 15.39 11.56 0.15
N TYR A 302 15.84 10.69 1.06
CA TYR A 302 15.00 10.19 2.14
C TYR A 302 14.34 11.31 2.95
N CYS A 303 13.05 11.15 3.18
CA CYS A 303 12.24 11.88 4.16
C CYS A 303 11.26 10.91 4.83
N PRO A 304 10.64 11.27 5.99
CA PRO A 304 9.82 10.33 6.75
C PRO A 304 8.40 10.15 6.18
N VAL A 305 8.30 10.00 4.87
CA VAL A 305 7.06 9.61 4.17
C VAL A 305 6.96 8.10 4.14
N ARG A 306 5.76 7.57 4.29
CA ARG A 306 5.45 6.14 4.31
C ARG A 306 4.46 5.77 3.21
N VAL A 307 4.45 4.50 2.86
CA VAL A 307 3.35 3.94 2.07
C VAL A 307 2.03 4.14 2.83
N GLY A 308 1.01 4.62 2.11
CA GLY A 308 -0.28 5.01 2.70
C GLY A 308 -0.41 6.50 3.02
N ASP A 309 0.69 7.22 3.17
CA ASP A 309 0.67 8.67 3.39
C ASP A 309 0.20 9.44 2.17
N CYS A 310 -0.39 10.61 2.43
CA CYS A 310 -0.69 11.59 1.40
C CYS A 310 0.49 12.55 1.26
N VAL A 311 0.90 12.80 0.04
CA VAL A 311 1.91 13.80 -0.32
C VAL A 311 1.30 14.86 -1.23
N ARG A 312 1.94 16.01 -1.29
CA ARG A 312 1.59 17.07 -2.21
C ARG A 312 2.69 17.18 -3.26
N LEU A 313 2.31 17.09 -4.53
CA LEU A 313 3.18 17.31 -5.66
C LEU A 313 2.94 18.69 -6.23
N ASN A 314 3.95 19.54 -6.18
CA ASN A 314 3.94 20.89 -6.69
C ASN A 314 5.16 21.15 -7.58
N TYR A 315 5.24 20.42 -8.69
CA TYR A 315 6.33 20.46 -9.64
C TYR A 315 5.84 21.02 -10.98
N GLU A 316 5.82 22.34 -11.09
CA GLU A 316 5.21 23.06 -12.22
C GLU A 316 5.84 22.68 -13.56
N ARG A 317 7.17 22.43 -13.61
CA ARG A 317 7.87 22.01 -14.82
C ARG A 317 7.38 20.70 -15.39
N ALA A 318 6.87 19.81 -14.55
CA ALA A 318 6.26 18.54 -14.95
C ALA A 318 4.72 18.62 -15.10
N GLY A 319 4.14 19.80 -14.92
CA GLY A 319 2.69 20.03 -15.02
C GLY A 319 1.91 19.68 -13.76
N PHE A 320 2.59 19.49 -12.62
CA PHE A 320 1.94 19.23 -11.33
C PHE A 320 1.79 20.51 -10.53
N THR A 321 0.54 20.90 -10.29
CA THR A 321 0.22 22.07 -9.46
C THR A 321 -0.74 21.64 -8.36
N ASP A 322 -0.26 21.66 -7.12
CA ASP A 322 -1.04 21.38 -5.91
C ASP A 322 -1.79 20.03 -5.92
N ILE A 323 -1.17 18.98 -6.47
CA ILE A 323 -1.78 17.66 -6.57
C ILE A 323 -1.54 16.88 -5.28
N LYS A 324 -2.64 16.41 -4.68
CA LYS A 324 -2.59 15.46 -3.56
C LYS A 324 -2.56 14.04 -4.11
N ALA A 325 -1.53 13.26 -3.73
CA ALA A 325 -1.38 11.88 -4.13
C ALA A 325 -1.11 11.00 -2.91
N LYS A 326 -1.59 9.75 -2.96
CA LYS A 326 -1.35 8.75 -1.93
C LYS A 326 -0.20 7.85 -2.37
N VAL A 327 0.81 7.71 -1.53
CA VAL A 327 1.95 6.82 -1.79
C VAL A 327 1.49 5.37 -1.68
N ILE A 328 1.73 4.59 -2.73
CA ILE A 328 1.38 3.16 -2.78
C ILE A 328 2.61 2.25 -2.75
N SER A 329 3.77 2.74 -3.22
CA SER A 329 5.01 1.96 -3.22
C SER A 329 6.23 2.86 -3.01
N GLN A 330 7.26 2.31 -2.35
CA GLN A 330 8.56 2.93 -2.13
C GLN A 330 9.67 1.91 -2.36
N ASP A 331 10.63 2.25 -3.21
CA ASP A 331 11.90 1.53 -3.36
C ASP A 331 13.02 2.36 -2.76
N ILE A 332 13.59 1.90 -1.65
CA ILE A 332 14.62 2.60 -0.88
C ILE A 332 15.98 1.94 -1.16
N SER A 333 16.93 2.70 -1.68
CA SER A 333 18.31 2.24 -1.84
C SER A 333 19.14 2.65 -0.62
N CYS A 334 19.70 1.65 0.07
CA CYS A 334 20.58 1.89 1.22
C CYS A 334 21.99 2.25 0.77
N GLU A 335 22.12 3.41 0.12
CA GLU A 335 23.38 3.99 -0.37
C GLU A 335 23.46 5.48 0.00
N PRO A 336 24.62 6.15 -0.12
CA PRO A 336 24.73 7.56 0.19
C PRO A 336 23.70 8.41 -0.55
N GLY A 337 22.99 9.27 0.17
CA GLY A 337 21.85 10.04 -0.33
C GLY A 337 20.50 9.36 -0.06
N CYS A 338 20.51 8.07 0.25
CA CYS A 338 19.33 7.27 0.53
C CYS A 338 18.18 7.58 -0.45
N PRO A 339 18.39 7.37 -1.78
CA PRO A 339 17.36 7.67 -2.74
C PRO A 339 16.14 6.76 -2.54
N VAL A 340 14.97 7.37 -2.60
CA VAL A 340 13.68 6.70 -2.50
C VAL A 340 12.92 6.95 -3.78
N THR A 341 12.60 5.90 -4.52
CA THR A 341 11.69 5.97 -5.66
C THR A 341 10.28 5.64 -5.19
N GLU A 342 9.37 6.57 -5.33
CA GLU A 342 7.99 6.42 -4.92
C GLU A 342 7.05 6.30 -6.11
N LYS A 343 6.00 5.48 -5.93
CA LYS A 343 4.79 5.54 -6.74
C LYS A 343 3.66 6.09 -5.89
N ALA A 344 3.04 7.15 -6.40
CA ALA A 344 1.89 7.75 -5.74
C ALA A 344 0.72 7.86 -6.71
N VAL A 345 -0.49 7.64 -6.22
CA VAL A 345 -1.71 7.66 -7.01
C VAL A 345 -2.61 8.83 -6.62
N PHE A 346 -3.24 9.43 -7.62
CA PHE A 346 -4.30 10.39 -7.43
C PHE A 346 -5.40 10.19 -8.47
N THR A 347 -6.62 10.55 -8.10
CA THR A 347 -7.79 10.34 -8.95
C THR A 347 -8.33 11.68 -9.44
N THR A 348 -8.57 11.78 -10.74
CA THR A 348 -9.25 12.90 -11.35
C THR A 348 -10.63 12.47 -11.85
N LYS A 349 -11.68 13.18 -11.44
CA LYS A 349 -13.03 12.94 -11.95
C LYS A 349 -13.13 13.52 -13.35
N LEU A 350 -13.46 12.67 -14.31
CA LEU A 350 -13.56 13.02 -15.74
C LEU A 350 -14.97 13.39 -16.18
N TRP A 351 -15.96 13.19 -15.34
CA TRP A 351 -17.34 13.57 -15.55
C TRP A 351 -17.95 14.15 -14.26
N ARG A 352 -18.69 15.25 -14.33
CA ARG A 352 -19.26 15.99 -13.20
C ARG A 352 -20.78 15.89 -13.17
#